data_fc643b62ec46c065ed173fd53613dbac
#
_entry.id   fc643b62ec46c065ed173fd53613dbac
#
_cell.length_a   1.000
_cell.length_b   1.000
_cell.length_c   1.000
_cell.angle_alpha   90.00
_cell.angle_beta   90.00
_cell.angle_gamma   90.00
#
_symmetry.space_group_name_H-M   'P 1'
#
loop_
_entity.id
_entity.type
_entity.pdbx_description
1 polymer ?
#
loop_
_entity_poly.entity_id
_entity_poly.type
_entity_poly.pdbx_seq_one_letter_code
_entity_poly.pdbx_strand_id
1 'polypeptide(L)'
;MMKNTGRFRRQGVLALLLCVLFAGEATAKPRLAIRAFENKTPEQVPASAITEMMTTELYNAGLFALMERERLDVVTDEIFLGQSGLVDSSTAPEFGKIRGAQYTLTGAVTVYHYRAGGGVVAIPGIAGGAAAKTAYVTLDIRVIDNTTSEVVYAAAEQGRATREAAGIVTRFGGFATASYGGILATATRDAVARHVTTMKEYGWE
;
A
#
# COMPACT_ATOMS: atom_id res chain seq x y z
N MET A 1 56.63 2.30 49.41
CA MET A 1 57.10 2.07 48.04
C MET A 1 56.66 0.67 47.64
N MET A 2 55.49 0.51 46.99
CA MET A 2 55.11 -0.73 46.28
C MET A 2 53.71 -0.56 45.65
N LYS A 3 53.75 -0.41 44.35
CA LYS A 3 52.93 -1.03 43.28
C LYS A 3 51.40 -1.15 43.48
N ASN A 4 50.70 -0.30 42.79
CA ASN A 4 49.27 -0.51 42.49
C ASN A 4 49.08 -0.40 40.98
N THR A 5 49.34 -1.47 40.23
CA THR A 5 49.25 -1.50 38.74
C THR A 5 48.32 -2.61 38.21
N GLY A 6 47.43 -3.17 39.02
CA GLY A 6 46.65 -4.35 38.66
C GLY A 6 45.14 -4.12 38.41
N ARG A 7 44.59 -2.94 38.72
CA ARG A 7 43.12 -2.75 38.72
C ARG A 7 42.53 -2.12 37.43
N PHE A 8 43.33 -1.47 36.63
CA PHE A 8 42.83 -0.77 35.40
C PHE A 8 42.62 -1.67 34.15
N ARG A 9 43.25 -2.84 34.11
CA ARG A 9 43.13 -3.75 32.94
C ARG A 9 41.88 -4.61 32.92
N ARG A 10 41.23 -4.86 34.07
CA ARG A 10 40.03 -5.72 34.14
C ARG A 10 38.74 -4.96 33.86
N GLN A 11 38.69 -3.65 34.05
CA GLN A 11 37.48 -2.85 33.74
C GLN A 11 37.32 -2.54 32.25
N GLY A 12 38.42 -2.43 31.47
CA GLY A 12 38.37 -2.18 30.02
C GLY A 12 37.86 -3.39 29.22
N VAL A 13 38.17 -4.63 29.66
CA VAL A 13 37.73 -5.84 28.98
C VAL A 13 36.25 -6.14 29.24
N LEU A 14 35.72 -5.79 30.40
CA LEU A 14 34.29 -5.97 30.72
C LEU A 14 33.42 -4.98 29.96
N ALA A 15 33.89 -3.74 29.73
CA ALA A 15 33.17 -2.75 28.93
C ALA A 15 33.14 -3.10 27.44
N LEU A 16 34.19 -3.73 26.91
CA LEU A 16 34.22 -4.18 25.50
C LEU A 16 33.32 -5.40 25.25
N LEU A 17 33.15 -6.27 26.27
CA LEU A 17 32.27 -7.44 26.18
C LEU A 17 30.77 -7.06 26.25
N LEU A 18 30.42 -5.94 26.88
CA LEU A 18 29.05 -5.47 27.00
C LEU A 18 28.55 -4.75 25.72
N CYS A 19 29.45 -4.18 24.91
CA CYS A 19 29.08 -3.56 23.64
C CYS A 19 28.76 -4.56 22.52
N VAL A 20 29.15 -5.81 22.63
CA VAL A 20 28.91 -6.84 21.58
C VAL A 20 27.50 -7.47 21.73
N LEU A 21 26.81 -7.29 22.85
CA LEU A 21 25.48 -7.86 23.09
C LEU A 21 24.31 -7.01 22.59
N PHE A 22 24.58 -5.84 21.99
CA PHE A 22 23.55 -4.98 21.37
C PHE A 22 23.72 -4.87 19.83
N ALA A 23 24.29 -5.89 19.19
CA ALA A 23 24.06 -6.09 17.77
C ALA A 23 22.59 -6.55 17.65
N GLY A 24 21.67 -5.60 17.61
CA GLY A 24 20.27 -5.87 17.31
C GLY A 24 20.24 -6.65 16.01
N GLU A 25 19.77 -7.89 16.04
CA GLU A 25 19.49 -8.65 14.83
C GLU A 25 18.57 -7.77 13.97
N ALA A 26 19.06 -7.32 12.83
CA ALA A 26 18.23 -6.69 11.82
C ALA A 26 17.28 -7.79 11.33
N THR A 27 16.11 -7.91 11.97
CA THR A 27 15.07 -8.85 11.55
C THR A 27 14.75 -8.57 10.09
N ALA A 28 15.01 -9.56 9.24
CA ALA A 28 14.72 -9.44 7.82
C ALA A 28 13.21 -9.22 7.66
N LYS A 29 12.83 -8.18 6.89
CA LYS A 29 11.41 -7.88 6.64
C LYS A 29 10.66 -9.13 6.18
N PRO A 30 9.45 -9.38 6.69
CA PRO A 30 8.62 -10.50 6.25
C PRO A 30 8.32 -10.39 4.75
N ARG A 31 8.31 -11.52 4.05
CA ARG A 31 8.08 -11.56 2.60
C ARG A 31 6.61 -11.69 2.31
N LEU A 32 6.04 -10.70 1.61
CA LEU A 32 4.62 -10.61 1.28
C LEU A 32 4.42 -10.68 -0.24
N ALA A 33 3.52 -11.54 -0.70
CA ALA A 33 2.96 -11.50 -2.04
C ALA A 33 1.58 -10.83 -2.00
N ILE A 34 1.26 -10.00 -2.99
CA ILE A 34 -0.05 -9.39 -3.14
C ILE A 34 -0.75 -10.04 -4.32
N ARG A 35 -2.00 -10.50 -4.10
CA ARG A 35 -2.87 -11.03 -5.15
C ARG A 35 -3.77 -9.94 -5.68
N ALA A 36 -4.18 -10.08 -6.94
CA ALA A 36 -5.14 -9.16 -7.56
C ALA A 36 -6.39 -9.00 -6.70
N PHE A 37 -6.81 -7.74 -6.51
CA PHE A 37 -8.04 -7.43 -5.78
C PHE A 37 -9.26 -7.91 -6.56
N GLU A 38 -10.22 -8.45 -5.84
CA GLU A 38 -11.50 -8.87 -6.41
C GLU A 38 -12.52 -7.72 -6.36
N ASN A 39 -13.34 -7.61 -7.40
CA ASN A 39 -14.51 -6.73 -7.36
C ASN A 39 -15.72 -7.48 -6.82
N LYS A 40 -16.23 -7.09 -5.65
CA LYS A 40 -17.47 -7.62 -5.03
C LYS A 40 -18.63 -6.64 -5.13
N THR A 41 -18.49 -5.57 -5.94
CA THR A 41 -19.54 -4.58 -6.17
C THR A 41 -20.19 -4.79 -7.54
N PRO A 42 -21.41 -4.26 -7.77
CA PRO A 42 -22.01 -4.27 -9.10
C PRO A 42 -21.37 -3.27 -10.07
N GLU A 43 -20.52 -2.37 -9.59
CA GLU A 43 -19.90 -1.30 -10.35
C GLU A 43 -18.65 -1.80 -11.11
N GLN A 44 -18.29 -1.09 -12.18
CA GLN A 44 -17.02 -1.33 -12.86
C GLN A 44 -15.87 -0.75 -12.03
N VAL A 45 -15.10 -1.62 -11.39
CA VAL A 45 -13.97 -1.26 -10.54
C VAL A 45 -12.66 -1.54 -11.25
N PRO A 46 -11.70 -0.60 -11.30
CA PRO A 46 -10.37 -0.85 -11.83
C PRO A 46 -9.52 -1.62 -10.81
N ALA A 47 -9.85 -2.89 -10.57
CA ALA A 47 -9.26 -3.70 -9.51
C ALA A 47 -7.74 -3.87 -9.65
N SER A 48 -7.22 -3.97 -10.89
CA SER A 48 -5.78 -4.01 -11.15
C SER A 48 -5.07 -2.72 -10.71
N ALA A 49 -5.65 -1.55 -11.00
CA ALA A 49 -5.10 -0.27 -10.56
C ALA A 49 -5.10 -0.14 -9.03
N ILE A 50 -6.10 -0.71 -8.34
CA ILE A 50 -6.16 -0.75 -6.88
C ILE A 50 -5.06 -1.65 -6.31
N THR A 51 -4.82 -2.81 -6.95
CA THR A 51 -3.72 -3.71 -6.59
C THR A 51 -2.37 -3.01 -6.71
N GLU A 52 -2.14 -2.29 -7.81
CA GLU A 52 -0.92 -1.52 -8.02
C GLU A 52 -0.75 -0.38 -6.99
N MET A 53 -1.83 0.32 -6.64
CA MET A 53 -1.79 1.35 -5.58
C MET A 53 -1.39 0.73 -4.25
N MET A 54 -2.00 -0.39 -3.86
CA MET A 54 -1.68 -1.10 -2.62
C MET A 54 -0.22 -1.57 -2.60
N THR A 55 0.26 -2.14 -3.71
CA THR A 55 1.65 -2.59 -3.87
C THR A 55 2.62 -1.43 -3.69
N THR A 56 2.36 -0.30 -4.35
CA THR A 56 3.22 0.89 -4.27
C THR A 56 3.25 1.46 -2.85
N GLU A 57 2.11 1.60 -2.19
CA GLU A 57 2.04 2.16 -0.84
C GLU A 57 2.69 1.24 0.21
N LEU A 58 2.51 -0.07 0.10
CA LEU A 58 3.17 -1.03 0.99
C LEU A 58 4.69 -1.08 0.76
N TYR A 59 5.15 -0.95 -0.50
CA TYR A 59 6.57 -0.83 -0.81
C TYR A 59 7.18 0.42 -0.17
N ASN A 60 6.53 1.57 -0.35
CA ASN A 60 6.96 2.85 0.22
C ASN A 60 6.93 2.84 1.75
N ALA A 61 5.97 2.15 2.35
CA ALA A 61 5.87 1.98 3.79
C ALA A 61 7.03 1.18 4.38
N GLY A 62 7.67 0.32 3.57
CA GLY A 62 8.83 -0.45 3.95
C GLY A 62 8.57 -1.54 5.01
N LEU A 63 7.32 -1.95 5.20
CA LEU A 63 6.92 -2.97 6.19
C LEU A 63 7.33 -4.37 5.76
N PHE A 64 7.30 -4.65 4.45
CA PHE A 64 7.52 -5.96 3.87
C PHE A 64 8.59 -5.95 2.78
N ALA A 65 9.18 -7.11 2.54
CA ALA A 65 9.85 -7.42 1.30
C ALA A 65 8.78 -7.96 0.33
N LEU A 66 8.35 -7.12 -0.63
CA LEU A 66 7.30 -7.52 -1.57
C LEU A 66 7.82 -8.50 -2.61
N MET A 67 7.04 -9.55 -2.84
CA MET A 67 7.34 -10.60 -3.84
C MET A 67 6.35 -10.45 -5.00
N GLU A 68 6.87 -10.19 -6.20
CA GLU A 68 6.06 -10.14 -7.42
C GLU A 68 5.45 -11.51 -7.73
N ARG A 69 4.16 -11.56 -8.02
CA ARG A 69 3.41 -12.78 -8.37
C ARG A 69 2.47 -12.59 -9.55
N GLU A 70 2.11 -11.37 -9.88
CA GLU A 70 1.21 -11.06 -10.99
C GLU A 70 1.96 -11.01 -12.33
N ARG A 71 3.28 -10.70 -12.29
CA ARG A 71 4.16 -10.57 -13.48
C ARG A 71 5.35 -11.51 -13.40
N LEU A 72 5.13 -12.75 -12.97
CA LEU A 72 6.18 -13.75 -12.96
C LEU A 72 6.67 -14.14 -14.36
N ASP A 73 5.83 -13.98 -15.38
CA ASP A 73 6.17 -14.15 -16.79
C ASP A 73 7.36 -13.27 -17.17
N VAL A 74 7.36 -11.98 -16.80
CA VAL A 74 8.49 -11.07 -17.06
C VAL A 74 9.78 -11.58 -16.43
N VAL A 75 9.70 -12.09 -15.20
CA VAL A 75 10.87 -12.63 -14.49
C VAL A 75 11.36 -13.94 -15.11
N THR A 76 10.44 -14.82 -15.51
CA THR A 76 10.79 -16.09 -16.14
C THR A 76 11.38 -15.89 -17.53
N ASP A 77 10.88 -14.94 -18.30
CA ASP A 77 11.43 -14.59 -19.62
C ASP A 77 12.90 -14.13 -19.50
N GLU A 78 13.24 -13.33 -18.49
CA GLU A 78 14.60 -12.90 -18.22
C GLU A 78 15.51 -14.08 -17.79
N ILE A 79 14.98 -15.02 -16.98
CA ILE A 79 15.72 -16.24 -16.62
C ILE A 79 15.99 -17.08 -17.86
N PHE A 80 15.02 -17.26 -18.77
CA PHE A 80 15.21 -17.99 -20.02
C PHE A 80 16.20 -17.29 -20.94
N LEU A 81 16.15 -15.97 -21.03
CA LEU A 81 17.12 -15.17 -21.79
C LEU A 81 18.54 -15.37 -21.24
N GLY A 82 18.71 -15.37 -19.93
CA GLY A 82 19.99 -15.62 -19.28
C GLY A 82 20.58 -16.98 -19.61
N GLN A 83 19.76 -17.98 -19.93
CA GLN A 83 20.21 -19.33 -20.30
C GLN A 83 20.34 -19.56 -21.79
N SER A 84 19.94 -18.62 -22.61
CA SER A 84 20.00 -18.72 -24.07
C SER A 84 21.41 -18.65 -24.63
N GLY A 85 22.41 -18.26 -23.81
CA GLY A 85 23.80 -18.00 -24.25
C GLY A 85 23.99 -16.61 -24.87
N LEU A 86 22.96 -15.75 -24.87
CA LEU A 86 23.03 -14.37 -25.36
C LEU A 86 23.48 -13.38 -24.26
N VAL A 87 23.40 -13.79 -23.02
CA VAL A 87 23.74 -12.97 -21.84
C VAL A 87 24.99 -13.59 -21.17
N ASP A 88 25.80 -12.71 -20.57
CA ASP A 88 26.94 -13.14 -19.78
C ASP A 88 26.50 -14.03 -18.60
N SER A 89 26.99 -15.26 -18.56
CA SER A 89 26.61 -16.26 -17.54
C SER A 89 26.96 -15.85 -16.11
N SER A 90 27.90 -14.93 -15.93
CA SER A 90 28.28 -14.41 -14.60
C SER A 90 27.23 -13.44 -14.01
N THR A 91 26.40 -12.85 -14.86
CA THR A 91 25.34 -11.89 -14.49
C THR A 91 23.92 -12.45 -14.70
N ALA A 92 23.80 -13.60 -15.37
CA ALA A 92 22.51 -14.21 -15.69
C ALA A 92 21.80 -14.70 -14.42
N PRO A 93 20.46 -14.47 -14.29
CA PRO A 93 19.71 -15.01 -13.18
C PRO A 93 19.59 -16.54 -13.27
N GLU A 94 19.61 -17.19 -12.10
CA GLU A 94 19.58 -18.64 -11.99
C GLU A 94 18.17 -19.19 -11.73
N PHE A 95 17.86 -20.35 -12.26
CA PHE A 95 16.64 -21.10 -11.91
C PHE A 95 16.61 -21.48 -10.42
N GLY A 96 15.40 -21.48 -9.83
CA GLY A 96 15.19 -21.90 -8.44
C GLY A 96 15.63 -20.88 -7.39
N LYS A 97 16.01 -19.66 -7.80
CA LYS A 97 16.41 -18.58 -6.89
C LYS A 97 15.29 -17.59 -6.56
N ILE A 98 14.12 -17.72 -7.18
CA ILE A 98 12.95 -16.90 -6.84
C ILE A 98 12.53 -17.18 -5.39
N ARG A 99 12.49 -16.13 -4.57
CA ARG A 99 12.16 -16.27 -3.14
C ARG A 99 10.68 -16.57 -2.95
N GLY A 100 10.38 -17.49 -2.04
CA GLY A 100 9.03 -17.77 -1.59
C GLY A 100 8.47 -16.60 -0.73
N ALA A 101 7.18 -16.34 -0.82
CA ALA A 101 6.47 -15.44 0.08
C ALA A 101 6.11 -16.18 1.37
N GLN A 102 6.29 -15.54 2.53
CA GLN A 102 5.82 -16.05 3.83
C GLN A 102 4.33 -15.78 4.00
N TYR A 103 3.90 -14.61 3.52
CA TYR A 103 2.52 -14.16 3.62
C TYR A 103 1.95 -13.84 2.25
N THR A 104 0.65 -13.99 2.12
CA THR A 104 -0.12 -13.55 0.95
C THR A 104 -1.20 -12.58 1.37
N LEU A 105 -1.21 -11.39 0.78
CA LEU A 105 -2.31 -10.43 0.91
C LEU A 105 -3.32 -10.69 -0.19
N THR A 106 -4.57 -10.88 0.20
CA THR A 106 -5.73 -10.90 -0.69
C THR A 106 -6.65 -9.74 -0.33
N GLY A 107 -7.33 -9.17 -1.31
CA GLY A 107 -8.22 -8.05 -1.08
C GLY A 107 -9.44 -8.07 -1.98
N ALA A 108 -10.49 -7.39 -1.54
CA ALA A 108 -11.70 -7.18 -2.30
C ALA A 108 -12.18 -5.73 -2.16
N VAL A 109 -12.76 -5.21 -3.23
CA VAL A 109 -13.49 -3.94 -3.22
C VAL A 109 -14.95 -4.28 -2.93
N THR A 110 -15.46 -3.81 -1.80
CA THR A 110 -16.82 -4.11 -1.32
C THR A 110 -17.77 -2.92 -1.44
N VAL A 111 -17.22 -1.70 -1.50
CA VAL A 111 -17.97 -0.47 -1.77
C VAL A 111 -17.21 0.37 -2.81
N TYR A 112 -17.90 0.77 -3.86
CA TYR A 112 -17.33 1.63 -4.90
C TYR A 112 -18.42 2.49 -5.53
N HIS A 113 -18.79 3.59 -4.89
CA HIS A 113 -19.83 4.48 -5.40
C HIS A 113 -19.58 5.93 -5.00
N TYR A 114 -20.37 6.83 -5.58
CA TYR A 114 -20.43 8.22 -5.14
C TYR A 114 -21.87 8.64 -4.85
N ARG A 115 -22.03 9.59 -3.94
CA ARG A 115 -23.29 10.27 -3.68
C ARG A 115 -23.18 11.72 -4.11
N ALA A 116 -24.22 12.21 -4.76
CA ALA A 116 -24.35 13.61 -5.10
C ALA A 116 -25.36 14.27 -4.16
N GLY A 117 -25.02 15.44 -3.68
CA GLY A 117 -25.92 16.31 -2.90
C GLY A 117 -25.74 17.74 -3.38
N GLY A 118 -26.76 18.57 -3.22
CA GLY A 118 -26.68 19.98 -3.58
C GLY A 118 -27.99 20.69 -3.33
N GLY A 119 -27.93 22.01 -3.31
CA GLY A 119 -29.09 22.89 -3.19
C GLY A 119 -28.98 24.06 -4.17
N VAL A 120 -30.14 24.54 -4.62
CA VAL A 120 -30.27 25.72 -5.47
C VAL A 120 -31.04 26.78 -4.71
N VAL A 121 -30.52 28.00 -4.71
CA VAL A 121 -31.24 29.18 -4.24
C VAL A 121 -31.54 30.03 -5.46
N ALA A 122 -32.81 30.35 -5.68
CA ALA A 122 -33.25 31.17 -6.79
C ALA A 122 -34.02 32.40 -6.28
N ILE A 123 -33.64 33.57 -6.76
CA ILE A 123 -34.32 34.83 -6.61
C ILE A 123 -34.62 35.39 -8.01
N PRO A 124 -35.60 36.30 -8.19
CA PRO A 124 -35.89 36.85 -9.49
C PRO A 124 -34.62 37.38 -10.21
N GLY A 125 -34.28 36.79 -11.35
CA GLY A 125 -33.15 37.17 -12.19
C GLY A 125 -31.79 36.54 -11.85
N ILE A 126 -31.67 35.83 -10.73
CA ILE A 126 -30.41 35.13 -10.31
C ILE A 126 -30.76 33.80 -9.67
N ALA A 127 -30.13 32.75 -10.14
CA ALA A 127 -30.14 31.44 -9.48
C ALA A 127 -28.70 31.00 -9.19
N GLY A 128 -28.46 30.60 -7.98
CA GLY A 128 -27.16 30.07 -7.58
C GLY A 128 -27.33 28.72 -6.87
N GLY A 129 -26.37 27.85 -7.03
CA GLY A 129 -26.40 26.54 -6.38
C GLY A 129 -25.00 26.04 -6.06
N ALA A 130 -24.94 25.20 -5.06
CA ALA A 130 -23.76 24.41 -4.73
C ALA A 130 -24.14 22.93 -4.82
N ALA A 131 -23.27 22.16 -5.43
CA ALA A 131 -23.39 20.71 -5.49
C ALA A 131 -22.11 20.08 -4.96
N ALA A 132 -22.24 19.02 -4.19
CA ALA A 132 -21.12 18.25 -3.72
C ALA A 132 -21.28 16.79 -4.19
N LYS A 133 -20.17 16.18 -4.60
CA LYS A 133 -20.10 14.73 -4.79
C LYS A 133 -19.12 14.14 -3.81
N THR A 134 -19.54 13.12 -3.10
CA THR A 134 -18.69 12.37 -2.17
C THR A 134 -18.59 10.94 -2.68
N ALA A 135 -17.35 10.50 -2.93
CA ALA A 135 -17.03 9.11 -3.26
C ALA A 135 -16.72 8.32 -2.00
N TYR A 136 -17.10 7.07 -2.01
CA TYR A 136 -16.85 6.08 -0.96
C TYR A 136 -16.26 4.84 -1.61
N VAL A 137 -15.13 4.40 -1.09
CA VAL A 137 -14.45 3.16 -1.52
C VAL A 137 -14.10 2.38 -0.27
N THR A 138 -14.57 1.14 -0.16
CA THR A 138 -14.17 0.25 0.93
C THR A 138 -13.36 -0.91 0.35
N LEU A 139 -12.21 -1.13 0.95
CA LEU A 139 -11.34 -2.25 0.67
C LEU A 139 -11.34 -3.18 1.88
N ASP A 140 -11.57 -4.45 1.65
CA ASP A 140 -11.42 -5.51 2.64
C ASP A 140 -10.16 -6.29 2.31
N ILE A 141 -9.21 -6.39 3.23
CA ILE A 141 -7.97 -7.13 3.04
C ILE A 141 -7.80 -8.21 4.09
N ARG A 142 -7.06 -9.26 3.71
CA ARG A 142 -6.60 -10.33 4.58
C ARG A 142 -5.17 -10.66 4.26
N VAL A 143 -4.38 -10.93 5.30
CA VAL A 143 -3.03 -11.47 5.17
C VAL A 143 -3.05 -12.88 5.71
N ILE A 144 -2.61 -13.83 4.91
CA ILE A 144 -2.63 -15.26 5.17
C ILE A 144 -1.19 -15.73 5.31
N ASP A 145 -0.88 -16.45 6.36
CA ASP A 145 0.38 -17.19 6.49
C ASP A 145 0.36 -18.38 5.53
N ASN A 146 1.35 -18.43 4.63
CA ASN A 146 1.43 -19.47 3.59
C ASN A 146 1.87 -20.84 4.15
N THR A 147 2.36 -20.90 5.39
CA THR A 147 2.80 -22.12 6.04
C THR A 147 1.64 -22.80 6.77
N THR A 148 0.86 -22.00 7.52
CA THR A 148 -0.24 -22.53 8.37
C THR A 148 -1.61 -22.37 7.75
N SER A 149 -1.75 -21.51 6.71
CA SER A 149 -3.01 -21.07 6.12
C SER A 149 -3.90 -20.26 7.07
N GLU A 150 -3.34 -19.76 8.17
CA GLU A 150 -4.04 -18.90 9.10
C GLU A 150 -4.17 -17.47 8.56
N VAL A 151 -5.31 -16.84 8.81
CA VAL A 151 -5.49 -15.42 8.58
C VAL A 151 -4.87 -14.69 9.77
N VAL A 152 -3.67 -14.12 9.55
CA VAL A 152 -2.92 -13.42 10.60
C VAL A 152 -3.31 -11.95 10.73
N TYR A 153 -3.94 -11.39 9.69
CA TYR A 153 -4.45 -10.02 9.72
C TYR A 153 -5.67 -9.89 8.82
N ALA A 154 -6.67 -9.15 9.26
CA ALA A 154 -7.83 -8.78 8.46
C ALA A 154 -8.32 -7.38 8.86
N ALA A 155 -8.63 -6.55 7.88
CA ALA A 155 -9.19 -5.22 8.10
C ALA A 155 -10.06 -4.79 6.92
N ALA A 156 -11.04 -3.93 7.21
CA ALA A 156 -11.86 -3.24 6.23
C ALA A 156 -11.71 -1.74 6.44
N GLU A 157 -11.23 -1.02 5.44
CA GLU A 157 -11.02 0.41 5.52
C GLU A 157 -11.81 1.14 4.44
N GLN A 158 -12.50 2.20 4.86
CA GLN A 158 -13.25 3.05 3.96
C GLN A 158 -12.51 4.36 3.69
N GLY A 159 -12.19 4.58 2.43
CA GLY A 159 -11.71 5.87 1.94
C GLY A 159 -12.87 6.75 1.46
N ARG A 160 -12.68 8.05 1.66
CA ARG A 160 -13.65 9.07 1.29
C ARG A 160 -12.98 10.24 0.59
N ALA A 161 -13.62 10.73 -0.48
CA ALA A 161 -13.22 11.98 -1.12
C ALA A 161 -14.46 12.80 -1.45
N THR A 162 -14.42 14.11 -1.22
CA THR A 162 -15.50 15.03 -1.55
C THR A 162 -14.99 16.08 -2.51
N ARG A 163 -15.77 16.39 -3.53
CA ARG A 163 -15.57 17.55 -4.41
C ARG A 163 -16.81 18.40 -4.46
N GLU A 164 -16.62 19.68 -4.33
CA GLU A 164 -17.66 20.68 -4.37
C GLU A 164 -17.62 21.43 -5.69
N ALA A 165 -18.78 21.81 -6.16
CA ALA A 165 -18.95 22.69 -7.32
C ALA A 165 -19.97 23.78 -6.96
N ALA A 166 -19.68 24.99 -7.35
CA ALA A 166 -20.61 26.11 -7.24
C ALA A 166 -20.85 26.71 -8.63
N GLY A 167 -22.05 27.16 -8.89
CA GLY A 167 -22.41 27.83 -10.14
C GLY A 167 -23.43 28.92 -9.91
N ILE A 168 -23.39 29.95 -10.73
CA ILE A 168 -24.37 31.04 -10.79
C ILE A 168 -24.92 31.13 -12.19
N VAL A 169 -26.24 31.16 -12.30
CA VAL A 169 -26.98 31.39 -13.54
C VAL A 169 -27.72 32.70 -13.42
N THR A 170 -27.50 33.60 -14.34
CA THR A 170 -28.23 34.88 -14.46
C THR A 170 -29.02 34.91 -15.75
N ARG A 171 -29.93 35.87 -15.91
CA ARG A 171 -30.66 36.10 -17.15
C ARG A 171 -29.75 36.46 -18.35
N PHE A 172 -28.48 36.78 -18.13
CA PHE A 172 -27.49 37.11 -19.15
C PHE A 172 -26.52 35.97 -19.47
N GLY A 173 -26.67 34.79 -18.83
CA GLY A 173 -25.83 33.63 -18.94
C GLY A 173 -25.41 33.13 -17.59
N GLY A 174 -24.85 31.93 -17.56
CA GLY A 174 -24.38 31.28 -16.33
C GLY A 174 -23.07 30.56 -16.56
N PHE A 175 -22.32 30.34 -15.51
CA PHE A 175 -21.20 29.43 -15.50
C PHE A 175 -21.33 28.48 -14.32
N ALA A 176 -20.96 27.26 -14.54
CA ALA A 176 -20.79 26.28 -13.48
C ALA A 176 -19.43 25.62 -13.68
N THR A 177 -18.64 25.51 -12.63
CA THR A 177 -17.39 24.78 -12.67
C THR A 177 -17.56 23.54 -11.81
N ALA A 178 -17.57 22.37 -12.45
CA ALA A 178 -17.55 21.10 -11.79
C ALA A 178 -16.65 20.14 -12.55
N SER A 179 -15.56 19.75 -11.98
CA SER A 179 -14.78 18.60 -12.43
C SER A 179 -14.83 17.53 -11.36
N TYR A 180 -15.56 16.46 -11.62
CA TYR A 180 -15.67 15.31 -10.72
C TYR A 180 -14.69 14.18 -11.08
N GLY A 181 -13.81 14.43 -12.07
CA GLY A 181 -12.81 13.46 -12.50
C GLY A 181 -11.90 13.04 -11.35
N GLY A 182 -11.67 11.74 -11.23
CA GLY A 182 -10.70 11.19 -10.27
C GLY A 182 -11.16 11.14 -8.78
N ILE A 183 -12.42 11.49 -8.47
CA ILE A 183 -12.90 11.47 -7.08
C ILE A 183 -12.86 10.06 -6.48
N LEU A 184 -13.21 9.02 -7.25
CA LEU A 184 -13.13 7.63 -6.82
C LEU A 184 -11.67 7.20 -6.63
N ALA A 185 -10.77 7.64 -7.51
CA ALA A 185 -9.34 7.37 -7.36
C ALA A 185 -8.76 8.04 -6.10
N THR A 186 -9.23 9.23 -5.73
CA THR A 186 -8.83 9.89 -4.49
C THR A 186 -9.35 9.14 -3.26
N ALA A 187 -10.61 8.70 -3.27
CA ALA A 187 -11.17 7.87 -2.21
C ALA A 187 -10.44 6.51 -2.09
N THR A 188 -10.07 5.92 -3.23
CA THR A 188 -9.26 4.68 -3.24
C THR A 188 -7.90 4.89 -2.56
N ARG A 189 -7.20 5.97 -2.88
CA ARG A 189 -5.91 6.28 -2.21
C ARG A 189 -6.08 6.48 -0.71
N ASP A 190 -7.16 7.15 -0.27
CA ASP A 190 -7.46 7.32 1.15
C ASP A 190 -7.69 5.95 1.84
N ALA A 191 -8.46 5.04 1.22
CA ALA A 191 -8.66 3.69 1.75
C ALA A 191 -7.34 2.90 1.86
N VAL A 192 -6.51 2.94 0.80
CA VAL A 192 -5.18 2.28 0.79
C VAL A 192 -4.27 2.85 1.86
N ALA A 193 -4.20 4.18 1.99
CA ALA A 193 -3.37 4.85 3.00
C ALA A 193 -3.78 4.47 4.43
N ARG A 194 -5.10 4.34 4.69
CA ARG A 194 -5.61 3.86 5.98
C ARG A 194 -5.17 2.44 6.27
N HIS A 195 -5.29 1.53 5.32
CA HIS A 195 -4.81 0.15 5.47
C HIS A 195 -3.32 0.10 5.81
N VAL A 196 -2.50 0.87 5.10
CA VAL A 196 -1.05 0.92 5.37
C VAL A 196 -0.78 1.45 6.79
N THR A 197 -1.54 2.45 7.25
CA THR A 197 -1.42 2.98 8.61
C THR A 197 -1.79 1.92 9.65
N THR A 198 -2.94 1.27 9.49
CA THR A 198 -3.40 0.21 10.40
C THR A 198 -2.42 -0.98 10.42
N MET A 199 -1.87 -1.35 9.26
CA MET A 199 -0.85 -2.40 9.17
C MET A 199 0.46 -2.03 9.87
N LYS A 200 0.87 -0.75 9.86
CA LYS A 200 2.03 -0.26 10.65
C LYS A 200 1.81 -0.40 12.15
N GLU A 201 0.59 -0.10 12.60
CA GLU A 201 0.22 -0.17 14.02
C GLU A 201 0.11 -1.62 14.52
N TYR A 202 -0.20 -2.56 13.63
CA TYR A 202 -0.32 -3.99 13.97
C TYR A 202 1.02 -4.59 14.42
N GLY A 203 2.17 -4.14 13.87
CA GLY A 203 3.51 -4.64 14.20
C GLY A 203 3.75 -6.04 13.62
N TRP A 204 4.51 -6.09 12.54
CA TRP A 204 4.92 -7.35 11.88
C TRP A 204 6.28 -7.78 12.41
N GLU A 205 6.31 -8.93 13.12
CA GLU A 205 7.53 -9.57 13.60
C GLU A 205 8.06 -10.62 12.61
#